data_460ddc225bc3ab98001de4f5c83df8b2
#
_entry.id   460ddc225bc3ab98001de4f5c83df8b2
#
_cell.length_a   1.000
_cell.length_b   1.000
_cell.length_c   1.000
_cell.angle_alpha   90.00
_cell.angle_beta   90.00
_cell.angle_gamma   90.00
#
_symmetry.space_group_name_H-M   'P 1'
#
loop_
_entity.id
_entity.type
_entity.pdbx_description
1 polymer ?
#
loop_
_entity_poly.entity_id
_entity_poly.type
_entity_poly.pdbx_seq_one_letter_code
_entity_poly.pdbx_strand_id
1 'polypeptide(L)'
;MKHKMHVQPSTVTLAALLILSCPTCYAADRASWYGENQRGLPMANGQRFNPDKLTAASWFFDFGTMVVVTHANRSVVVEITDRGPTKRLVNEGRKIDLSRAAFAKLADLDFGLIDVTVRKQ
;
A
#
# COMPACT_ATOMS: atom_id res chain seq x y z
N MET A 1 10.44 51.60 -23.09
CA MET A 1 10.15 50.93 -23.05
C MET A 1 10.22 49.89 -22.61
N LYS A 2 10.14 49.72 -22.44
CA LYS A 2 10.06 48.81 -22.26
C LYS A 2 9.98 48.00 -21.58
N HIS A 3 9.77 47.69 -21.23
CA HIS A 3 9.57 46.91 -20.68
C HIS A 3 9.10 46.15 -20.27
N LYS A 4 8.89 46.22 -20.40
CA LYS A 4 8.31 45.62 -20.21
C LYS A 4 8.30 44.56 -19.89
N MET A 5 8.25 44.22 -19.80
CA MET A 5 8.11 43.28 -19.63
C MET A 5 8.36 42.50 -18.96
N HIS A 6 8.33 42.21 -18.65
CA HIS A 6 8.41 41.35 -18.15
C HIS A 6 7.97 40.82 -17.29
N VAL A 7 7.74 40.79 -17.12
CA VAL A 7 7.01 40.52 -16.37
C VAL A 7 6.36 39.28 -16.25
N GLN A 8 5.72 38.80 -16.85
CA GLN A 8 5.00 37.69 -16.90
C GLN A 8 5.61 36.47 -16.47
N PRO A 9 6.74 36.31 -16.42
CA PRO A 9 7.39 35.09 -16.04
C PRO A 9 6.99 34.56 -14.70
N SER A 10 6.61 35.43 -13.82
CA SER A 10 6.22 34.96 -12.50
C SER A 10 5.06 34.01 -12.52
N THR A 11 4.21 34.15 -13.49
CA THR A 11 3.06 33.26 -13.52
C THR A 11 3.46 31.83 -13.84
N VAL A 12 4.48 31.68 -14.61
CA VAL A 12 4.96 30.35 -14.92
C VAL A 12 5.44 29.64 -13.68
N THR A 13 6.04 30.37 -12.80
CA THR A 13 6.51 29.81 -11.55
C THR A 13 5.38 29.20 -10.77
N LEU A 14 4.24 29.83 -10.76
CA LEU A 14 3.09 29.32 -10.03
C LEU A 14 2.65 27.97 -10.57
N ALA A 15 2.67 27.81 -11.85
CA ALA A 15 2.29 26.55 -12.44
C ALA A 15 3.22 25.44 -11.98
N ALA A 16 4.49 25.72 -11.90
CA ALA A 16 5.43 24.73 -11.45
C ALA A 16 5.15 24.31 -10.01
N LEU A 17 4.73 25.23 -9.18
CA LEU A 17 4.40 24.90 -7.81
C LEU A 17 3.23 23.95 -7.73
N LEU A 18 2.26 24.13 -8.57
CA LEU A 18 1.11 23.23 -8.56
C LEU A 18 1.52 21.80 -8.85
N ILE A 19 2.43 21.62 -9.77
CA ILE A 19 2.91 20.28 -10.08
C ILE A 19 3.60 19.67 -8.87
N LEU A 20 4.39 20.42 -8.18
CA LEU A 20 5.12 19.92 -7.03
C LEU A 20 4.20 19.52 -5.90
N SER A 21 3.07 20.13 -5.80
CA SER A 21 2.15 19.81 -4.72
C SER A 21 1.34 18.56 -4.96
N CYS A 22 1.46 17.96 -6.12
CA CYS A 22 0.67 16.79 -6.46
C CYS A 22 1.12 15.57 -5.67
N PRO A 23 0.30 15.04 -4.77
CA PRO A 23 0.69 13.89 -3.97
C PRO A 23 0.80 12.63 -4.79
N THR A 24 0.15 12.58 -5.93
CA THR A 24 0.21 11.39 -6.77
C THR A 24 1.56 11.18 -7.41
N CYS A 25 2.44 12.14 -7.28
CA CYS A 25 3.80 11.99 -7.79
C CYS A 25 4.62 11.00 -6.98
N TYR A 26 4.20 10.71 -5.77
CA TYR A 26 4.90 9.73 -4.94
C TYR A 26 4.46 8.34 -5.29
N ALA A 27 5.40 7.43 -5.22
CA ALA A 27 5.09 6.03 -5.40
C ALA A 27 4.17 5.60 -4.26
N ALA A 28 3.08 4.95 -4.59
CA ALA A 28 2.20 4.38 -3.60
C ALA A 28 2.84 3.14 -3.02
N ASP A 29 2.47 2.79 -1.80
CA ASP A 29 2.81 1.50 -1.26
C ASP A 29 2.07 0.43 -2.04
N ARG A 30 2.65 -0.75 -2.12
CA ARG A 30 2.03 -1.84 -2.86
C ARG A 30 1.78 -3.03 -1.98
N ALA A 31 0.70 -3.74 -2.29
CA ALA A 31 0.29 -4.95 -1.61
C ALA A 31 0.28 -6.12 -2.59
N SER A 32 0.72 -7.26 -2.11
CA SER A 32 0.57 -8.53 -2.79
C SER A 32 -0.28 -9.44 -1.91
N TRP A 33 -0.48 -10.68 -2.33
CA TRP A 33 -1.21 -11.62 -1.52
C TRP A 33 -0.55 -12.99 -1.53
N TYR A 34 -0.85 -13.78 -0.51
CA TYR A 34 -0.44 -15.15 -0.42
C TYR A 34 -1.65 -16.00 -0.02
N GLY A 35 -1.63 -17.24 -0.42
CA GLY A 35 -2.86 -18.02 -0.37
C GLY A 35 -2.66 -19.48 -0.06
N GLU A 36 -3.24 -20.31 -0.90
CA GLU A 36 -3.45 -21.72 -0.61
C GLU A 36 -2.16 -22.49 -0.29
N ASN A 37 -1.06 -22.12 -0.96
CA ASN A 37 0.21 -22.79 -0.73
C ASN A 37 0.76 -22.60 0.68
N GLN A 38 0.31 -21.58 1.37
CA GLN A 38 0.73 -21.25 2.73
C GLN A 38 -0.29 -21.71 3.78
N ARG A 39 -1.41 -22.30 3.37
CA ARG A 39 -2.45 -22.73 4.31
C ARG A 39 -1.86 -23.68 5.34
N GLY A 40 -2.10 -23.38 6.60
CA GLY A 40 -1.67 -24.21 7.71
C GLY A 40 -0.24 -24.01 8.15
N LEU A 41 0.55 -23.23 7.41
CA LEU A 41 1.91 -22.94 7.83
C LEU A 41 1.91 -21.95 9.00
N PRO A 42 2.87 -22.07 9.90
CA PRO A 42 2.92 -21.13 11.03
C PRO A 42 3.29 -19.74 10.55
N MET A 43 2.56 -18.76 11.07
CA MET A 43 2.88 -17.35 10.88
C MET A 43 3.83 -16.89 11.98
N ALA A 44 4.42 -15.71 11.81
CA ALA A 44 5.38 -15.20 12.78
C ALA A 44 4.77 -14.98 14.15
N ASN A 45 3.44 -14.78 14.25
CA ASN A 45 2.77 -14.64 15.54
C ASN A 45 2.48 -15.99 16.22
N GLY A 46 2.86 -17.10 15.60
CA GLY A 46 2.68 -18.43 16.17
C GLY A 46 1.39 -19.13 15.76
N GLN A 47 0.47 -18.43 15.15
CA GLN A 47 -0.77 -19.04 14.66
C GLN A 47 -0.56 -19.63 13.29
N ARG A 48 -1.50 -20.45 12.83
CA ARG A 48 -1.44 -21.04 11.51
C ARG A 48 -2.17 -20.16 10.51
N PHE A 49 -1.60 -20.02 9.33
CA PHE A 49 -2.17 -19.18 8.28
C PHE A 49 -3.45 -19.80 7.72
N ASN A 50 -4.46 -18.95 7.55
CA ASN A 50 -5.71 -19.32 6.88
C ASN A 50 -6.00 -18.24 5.83
N PRO A 51 -5.91 -18.59 4.53
CA PRO A 51 -6.10 -17.60 3.46
C PRO A 51 -7.52 -17.03 3.39
N ASP A 52 -8.46 -17.64 4.07
CA ASP A 52 -9.85 -17.18 4.07
C ASP A 52 -10.16 -16.15 5.16
N LYS A 53 -9.20 -15.88 6.04
CA LYS A 53 -9.33 -14.85 7.06
C LYS A 53 -8.74 -13.53 6.58
N LEU A 54 -9.17 -12.44 7.19
CA LEU A 54 -8.70 -11.11 6.82
C LEU A 54 -7.47 -10.76 7.64
N THR A 55 -6.32 -11.21 7.18
CA THR A 55 -5.04 -11.00 7.85
C THR A 55 -4.00 -10.48 6.87
N ALA A 56 -2.89 -9.99 7.42
CA ALA A 56 -1.79 -9.48 6.60
C ALA A 56 -0.46 -9.66 7.30
N ALA A 57 0.60 -9.67 6.49
CA ALA A 57 1.97 -9.64 6.95
C ALA A 57 2.54 -8.25 6.72
N SER A 58 3.21 -7.71 7.73
CA SER A 58 3.83 -6.40 7.66
C SER A 58 4.97 -6.30 8.66
N TRP A 59 5.97 -5.50 8.33
CA TRP A 59 7.06 -5.17 9.26
C TRP A 59 6.79 -3.90 10.05
N PHE A 60 5.72 -3.16 9.71
CA PHE A 60 5.51 -1.80 10.20
C PHE A 60 4.52 -1.68 11.35
N PHE A 61 3.84 -2.75 11.71
CA PHE A 61 2.84 -2.75 12.78
C PHE A 61 3.03 -3.95 13.68
N ASP A 62 2.71 -3.78 14.95
CA ASP A 62 2.76 -4.88 15.91
C ASP A 62 1.71 -5.93 15.56
N PHE A 63 1.97 -7.17 15.98
CA PHE A 63 0.97 -8.22 15.83
C PHE A 63 -0.30 -7.84 16.57
N GLY A 64 -1.43 -8.17 15.98
CA GLY A 64 -2.74 -7.84 16.52
C GLY A 64 -3.25 -6.48 16.14
N THR A 65 -2.41 -5.64 15.52
CA THR A 65 -2.86 -4.33 15.07
C THR A 65 -3.85 -4.51 13.93
N MET A 66 -4.96 -3.79 14.02
CA MET A 66 -5.94 -3.73 12.95
C MET A 66 -5.59 -2.56 12.05
N VAL A 67 -5.44 -2.81 10.77
CA VAL A 67 -5.11 -1.76 9.80
C VAL A 67 -6.13 -1.72 8.69
N VAL A 68 -6.35 -0.54 8.16
CA VAL A 68 -7.24 -0.31 7.02
C VAL A 68 -6.37 -0.22 5.78
N VAL A 69 -6.63 -1.10 4.84
CA VAL A 69 -5.93 -1.12 3.55
C VAL A 69 -6.92 -0.66 2.50
N THR A 70 -6.54 0.37 1.74
CA THR A 70 -7.41 0.96 0.74
C THR A 70 -6.76 0.87 -0.63
N HIS A 71 -7.53 0.44 -1.61
CA HIS A 71 -7.15 0.43 -3.02
C HIS A 71 -8.28 1.08 -3.81
N ALA A 72 -7.97 2.18 -4.50
CA ALA A 72 -8.98 2.94 -5.23
C ALA A 72 -10.12 3.32 -4.26
N ASN A 73 -11.33 2.89 -4.53
CA ASN A 73 -12.47 3.21 -3.69
C ASN A 73 -12.89 2.07 -2.76
N ARG A 74 -12.05 1.05 -2.60
CA ARG A 74 -12.35 -0.11 -1.75
C ARG A 74 -11.40 -0.17 -0.58
N SER A 75 -11.89 -0.66 0.54
CA SER A 75 -11.11 -0.82 1.75
C SER A 75 -11.40 -2.14 2.42
N VAL A 76 -10.43 -2.63 3.15
CA VAL A 76 -10.58 -3.83 3.98
C VAL A 76 -9.81 -3.61 5.26
N VAL A 77 -10.34 -4.11 6.37
CA VAL A 77 -9.65 -4.08 7.66
C VAL A 77 -9.03 -5.46 7.87
N VAL A 78 -7.74 -5.48 8.17
CA VAL A 78 -7.00 -6.73 8.38
C VAL A 78 -6.25 -6.68 9.69
N GLU A 79 -6.02 -7.85 10.26
CA GLU A 79 -5.19 -7.99 11.44
C GLU A 79 -3.77 -8.34 11.02
N ILE A 80 -2.78 -7.69 11.61
CA ILE A 80 -1.38 -8.00 11.35
C ILE A 80 -1.01 -9.25 12.17
N THR A 81 -0.66 -10.32 11.48
CA THR A 81 -0.40 -11.63 12.09
C THR A 81 0.95 -12.20 11.72
N ASP A 82 1.64 -11.60 10.77
CA ASP A 82 2.84 -12.18 10.22
C ASP A 82 3.83 -11.09 9.83
N ARG A 83 5.04 -11.48 9.47
CA ARG A 83 6.07 -10.57 8.96
C ARG A 83 6.31 -10.86 7.48
N GLY A 84 6.39 -9.81 6.73
CA GLY A 84 6.62 -9.86 5.28
C GLY A 84 6.11 -8.59 4.64
N PRO A 85 6.35 -8.42 3.36
CA PRO A 85 7.18 -9.24 2.45
C PRO A 85 8.64 -9.26 2.86
N THR A 86 9.46 -9.98 2.11
CA THR A 86 10.90 -9.96 2.38
C THR A 86 11.40 -8.53 2.33
N LYS A 87 12.45 -8.25 3.09
CA LYS A 87 12.92 -6.87 3.21
C LYS A 87 13.38 -6.28 1.87
N ARG A 88 13.86 -7.11 0.97
CA ARG A 88 14.22 -6.66 -0.37
C ARG A 88 13.00 -6.10 -1.10
N LEU A 89 11.88 -6.80 -1.01
CA LEU A 89 10.65 -6.35 -1.67
C LEU A 89 10.07 -5.11 -1.00
N VAL A 90 10.22 -5.01 0.32
CA VAL A 90 9.81 -3.80 1.05
C VAL A 90 10.57 -2.59 0.51
N ASN A 91 11.87 -2.73 0.29
CA ASN A 91 12.67 -1.64 -0.25
C ASN A 91 12.25 -1.27 -1.69
N GLU A 92 11.62 -2.18 -2.39
CA GLU A 92 11.10 -1.93 -3.74
C GLU A 92 9.66 -1.41 -3.73
N GLY A 93 9.11 -1.13 -2.56
CA GLY A 93 7.77 -0.56 -2.44
C GLY A 93 6.66 -1.54 -2.08
N ARG A 94 6.95 -2.84 -2.01
CA ARG A 94 5.95 -3.82 -1.58
C ARG A 94 5.94 -3.86 -0.06
N LYS A 95 4.94 -3.25 0.54
CA LYS A 95 4.93 -2.99 1.97
C LYS A 95 4.10 -3.96 2.79
N ILE A 96 3.17 -4.66 2.16
CA ILE A 96 2.24 -5.52 2.88
C ILE A 96 1.86 -6.71 2.01
N ASP A 97 1.75 -7.88 2.62
CA ASP A 97 1.22 -9.08 1.98
C ASP A 97 -0.13 -9.40 2.62
N LEU A 98 -1.16 -9.37 1.81
CA LEU A 98 -2.52 -9.63 2.29
C LEU A 98 -2.83 -11.13 2.15
N SER A 99 -3.75 -11.61 2.99
CA SER A 99 -4.34 -12.92 2.73
C SER A 99 -5.13 -12.86 1.42
N ARG A 100 -5.40 -14.02 0.84
CA ARG A 100 -6.20 -14.10 -0.38
C ARG A 100 -7.55 -13.41 -0.20
N ALA A 101 -8.24 -13.70 0.91
CA ALA A 101 -9.55 -13.12 1.17
C ALA A 101 -9.51 -11.61 1.27
N ALA A 102 -8.47 -11.07 1.92
CA ALA A 102 -8.33 -9.62 2.07
C ALA A 102 -8.07 -8.96 0.71
N PHE A 103 -7.16 -9.51 -0.07
CA PHE A 103 -6.84 -8.95 -1.38
C PHE A 103 -8.08 -8.98 -2.29
N ALA A 104 -8.84 -10.07 -2.25
CA ALA A 104 -10.03 -10.22 -3.07
C ALA A 104 -11.09 -9.15 -2.78
N LYS A 105 -11.07 -8.58 -1.58
CA LYS A 105 -11.99 -7.49 -1.26
C LYS A 105 -11.58 -6.17 -1.92
N LEU A 106 -10.34 -6.06 -2.35
CA LEU A 106 -9.82 -4.83 -2.94
C LEU A 106 -9.74 -4.90 -4.45
N ALA A 107 -9.41 -6.06 -5.00
CA ALA A 107 -9.17 -6.20 -6.43
C ALA A 107 -9.22 -7.67 -6.83
N ASP A 108 -9.23 -7.90 -8.14
CA ASP A 108 -9.12 -9.24 -8.68
C ASP A 108 -7.76 -9.84 -8.30
N LEU A 109 -7.75 -11.08 -7.88
CA LEU A 109 -6.53 -11.78 -7.49
C LEU A 109 -5.50 -11.84 -8.61
N ASP A 110 -5.95 -11.83 -9.85
CA ASP A 110 -5.06 -11.90 -11.00
C ASP A 110 -4.13 -10.70 -11.13
N PHE A 111 -4.48 -9.57 -10.52
CA PHE A 111 -3.57 -8.43 -10.50
C PHE A 111 -2.28 -8.73 -9.77
N GLY A 112 -2.33 -9.57 -8.73
CA GLY A 112 -1.16 -9.97 -7.98
C GLY A 112 -0.49 -8.89 -7.16
N LEU A 113 -0.49 -7.66 -7.63
CA LEU A 113 0.16 -6.52 -6.98
C LEU A 113 -0.67 -5.28 -7.27
N ILE A 114 -1.02 -4.54 -6.22
CA ILE A 114 -1.86 -3.34 -6.35
C ILE A 114 -1.31 -2.21 -5.49
N ASP A 115 -1.59 -0.99 -5.89
CA ASP A 115 -1.27 0.19 -5.10
C ASP A 115 -2.27 0.34 -3.97
N VAL A 116 -1.78 0.61 -2.78
CA VAL A 116 -2.62 0.74 -1.59
C VAL A 116 -2.15 1.87 -0.70
N THR A 117 -3.04 2.31 0.16
CA THR A 117 -2.67 3.07 1.34
C THR A 117 -3.00 2.22 2.56
N VAL A 118 -2.18 2.32 3.58
CA VAL A 118 -2.31 1.51 4.79
C VAL A 118 -2.26 2.44 5.99
N ARG A 119 -3.24 2.31 6.87
CA ARG A 119 -3.25 3.09 8.09
C ARG A 119 -3.82 2.27 9.24
N LYS A 120 -3.37 2.59 10.43
CA LYS A 120 -3.93 1.97 11.62
C LYS A 120 -5.40 2.33 11.75
N GLN A 121 -6.19 1.38 12.17
CA GLN A 121 -7.63 1.59 12.33
C GLN A 121 -7.94 2.55 13.47
#